data_a5efe672a403053396b4b081c14cf8af
#
_entry.id   a5efe672a403053396b4b081c14cf8af
#
_cell.length_a   1.000
_cell.length_b   1.000
_cell.length_c   1.000
_cell.angle_alpha   90.00
_cell.angle_beta   90.00
_cell.angle_gamma   90.00
#
_symmetry.space_group_name_H-M   'P 1'
#
loop_
_entity.id
_entity.type
_entity.pdbx_description
1 polymer ?
#
loop_
_entity_poly.entity_id
_entity_poly.type
_entity_poly.pdbx_seq_one_letter_code
_entity_poly.pdbx_strand_id
1 'polypeptide(L)'
;MSKDKYDEQTVKFYDKNFLKYINWSKKNTSFKLEKKFLSLLDETTSIIDVGCGAGHSSVWFSKKVQKVTALDPSIKMTDKIKFLPNINTITASILSVEFHEIFSGAWASFSLQHLEKKDQKKAQRIIYDSLKPHGLFYLGIHKGEHSYRDNLGRLYVPRIKEELESELVEIGFRIWDISIKKSLSFEKKPIEIMHIFCLKN
;
A
#
# COMPACT_ATOMS: atom_id res chain seq x y z
N MET A 1 -13.49 -22.71 2.37
CA MET A 1 -12.38 -21.84 2.84
C MET A 1 -11.86 -21.08 1.63
N SER A 2 -12.06 -19.77 1.57
CA SER A 2 -11.51 -18.94 0.48
C SER A 2 -9.99 -18.95 0.61
N LYS A 3 -9.28 -19.42 -0.41
CA LYS A 3 -7.82 -19.24 -0.48
C LYS A 3 -7.54 -17.74 -0.44
N ASP A 4 -6.69 -17.31 0.49
CA ASP A 4 -6.19 -15.94 0.52
C ASP A 4 -5.65 -15.57 -0.86
N LYS A 5 -6.21 -14.50 -1.43
CA LYS A 5 -5.89 -14.09 -2.80
C LYS A 5 -4.69 -13.17 -2.80
N TYR A 6 -3.49 -13.73 -2.82
CA TYR A 6 -2.23 -13.02 -2.98
C TYR A 6 -1.24 -13.88 -3.80
N ASP A 7 -0.20 -13.27 -4.34
CA ASP A 7 0.87 -14.00 -5.02
C ASP A 7 1.78 -14.70 -3.99
N GLU A 8 1.64 -16.02 -3.88
CA GLU A 8 2.37 -16.83 -2.90
C GLU A 8 3.90 -16.72 -3.02
N GLN A 9 4.42 -16.62 -4.24
CA GLN A 9 5.87 -16.53 -4.45
C GLN A 9 6.41 -15.21 -3.91
N THR A 10 5.67 -14.13 -4.13
CA THR A 10 6.01 -12.80 -3.60
C THR A 10 6.00 -12.81 -2.07
N VAL A 11 4.96 -13.36 -1.43
CA VAL A 11 4.89 -13.43 0.04
C VAL A 11 6.02 -14.30 0.59
N LYS A 12 6.26 -15.48 0.02
CA LYS A 12 7.39 -16.36 0.39
C LYS A 12 8.74 -15.66 0.27
N PHE A 13 8.93 -14.82 -0.77
CA PHE A 13 10.15 -14.01 -0.88
C PHE A 13 10.31 -13.07 0.31
N TYR A 14 9.27 -12.32 0.66
CA TYR A 14 9.33 -11.36 1.77
C TYR A 14 9.54 -12.05 3.11
N ASP A 15 8.91 -13.19 3.35
CA ASP A 15 9.12 -14.00 4.55
C ASP A 15 10.58 -14.52 4.64
N LYS A 16 11.11 -15.05 3.54
CA LYS A 16 12.47 -15.60 3.49
C LYS A 16 13.55 -14.52 3.62
N ASN A 17 13.32 -13.34 3.03
CA ASN A 17 14.29 -12.25 2.96
C ASN A 17 13.98 -11.09 3.91
N PHE A 18 13.17 -11.34 4.93
CA PHE A 18 12.63 -10.36 5.87
C PHE A 18 13.67 -9.36 6.38
N LEU A 19 14.77 -9.83 7.00
CA LEU A 19 15.81 -8.95 7.55
C LEU A 19 16.51 -8.10 6.47
N LYS A 20 16.81 -8.71 5.32
CA LYS A 20 17.44 -8.00 4.20
C LYS A 20 16.54 -6.89 3.66
N TYR A 21 15.25 -7.19 3.53
CA TYR A 21 14.26 -6.21 3.05
C TYR A 21 14.07 -5.05 4.04
N ILE A 22 13.96 -5.33 5.34
CA ILE A 22 13.86 -4.29 6.38
C ILE A 22 15.05 -3.34 6.33
N ASN A 23 16.27 -3.87 6.26
CA ASN A 23 17.47 -3.05 6.24
C ASN A 23 17.55 -2.18 4.98
N TRP A 24 17.12 -2.71 3.83
CA TRP A 24 17.05 -1.95 2.59
C TRP A 24 15.98 -0.85 2.65
N SER A 25 14.76 -1.19 3.05
CA SER A 25 13.63 -0.25 3.11
C SER A 25 13.89 0.89 4.10
N LYS A 26 14.49 0.60 5.26
CA LYS A 26 14.88 1.62 6.25
C LYS A 26 15.82 2.68 5.67
N LYS A 27 16.79 2.29 4.84
CA LYS A 27 17.74 3.22 4.21
C LYS A 27 17.08 4.13 3.18
N ASN A 28 15.97 3.71 2.60
CA ASN A 28 15.28 4.42 1.52
C ASN A 28 14.00 5.17 1.99
N THR A 29 13.71 5.19 3.29
CA THR A 29 12.55 5.87 3.85
C THR A 29 12.87 7.31 4.25
N SER A 30 12.08 8.27 3.76
CA SER A 30 12.27 9.70 4.04
C SER A 30 11.08 10.36 4.74
N PHE A 31 9.95 9.69 4.84
CA PHE A 31 8.67 10.16 5.39
C PHE A 31 8.11 11.48 4.79
N LYS A 32 8.62 11.92 3.64
CA LYS A 32 8.12 13.13 2.96
C LYS A 32 6.69 12.95 2.46
N LEU A 33 6.38 11.78 1.91
CA LEU A 33 5.05 11.47 1.40
C LEU A 33 4.05 11.23 2.53
N GLU A 34 4.46 10.57 3.61
CA GLU A 34 3.66 10.40 4.82
C GLU A 34 3.31 11.74 5.47
N LYS A 35 4.27 12.69 5.53
CA LYS A 35 4.01 14.06 5.99
C LYS A 35 2.98 14.77 5.11
N LYS A 36 3.15 14.70 3.77
CA LYS A 36 2.18 15.24 2.81
C LYS A 36 0.80 14.61 3.00
N PHE A 37 0.74 13.27 3.15
CA PHE A 37 -0.50 12.54 3.37
C PHE A 37 -1.25 13.06 4.62
N LEU A 38 -0.57 13.15 5.76
CA LEU A 38 -1.20 13.66 6.99
C LEU A 38 -1.64 15.13 6.89
N SER A 39 -0.90 15.97 6.14
CA SER A 39 -1.28 17.38 5.99
C SER A 39 -2.52 17.61 5.12
N LEU A 40 -3.00 16.58 4.43
CA LEU A 40 -4.20 16.60 3.60
C LEU A 40 -5.43 15.98 4.29
N LEU A 41 -5.25 15.42 5.50
CA LEU A 41 -6.35 14.87 6.30
C LEU A 41 -6.89 15.94 7.26
N ASP A 42 -8.21 16.14 7.25
CA ASP A 42 -8.87 17.08 8.15
C ASP A 42 -8.82 16.59 9.59
N GLU A 43 -9.03 15.30 9.81
CA GLU A 43 -8.91 14.65 11.11
C GLU A 43 -8.08 13.35 11.01
N THR A 44 -7.07 13.26 11.86
CA THR A 44 -6.14 12.12 11.85
C THR A 44 -6.52 11.08 12.89
N THR A 45 -7.70 10.47 12.76
CA THR A 45 -8.19 9.52 13.76
C THR A 45 -7.74 8.08 13.49
N SER A 46 -7.87 7.61 12.26
CA SER A 46 -7.52 6.21 11.91
C SER A 46 -7.00 6.10 10.48
N ILE A 47 -5.94 5.30 10.31
CA ILE A 47 -5.32 5.01 9.02
C ILE A 47 -5.21 3.50 8.85
N ILE A 48 -5.47 3.01 7.61
CA ILE A 48 -5.07 1.67 7.20
C ILE A 48 -3.80 1.75 6.33
N ASP A 49 -2.78 0.94 6.66
CA ASP A 49 -1.56 0.73 5.88
C ASP A 49 -1.65 -0.62 5.18
N VAL A 50 -1.95 -0.60 3.88
CA VAL A 50 -2.24 -1.78 3.05
C VAL A 50 -0.97 -2.33 2.42
N GLY A 51 -0.56 -3.51 2.85
CA GLY A 51 0.75 -4.09 2.54
C GLY A 51 1.83 -3.33 3.31
N CYS A 52 1.70 -3.31 4.63
CA CYS A 52 2.56 -2.50 5.51
C CYS A 52 4.03 -2.91 5.49
N GLY A 53 4.35 -4.11 4.99
CA GLY A 53 5.71 -4.63 4.89
C GLY A 53 6.48 -4.49 6.19
N ALA A 54 7.66 -3.86 6.15
CA ALA A 54 8.52 -3.66 7.33
C ALA A 54 7.92 -2.74 8.41
N GLY A 55 6.74 -2.16 8.18
CA GLY A 55 6.00 -1.32 9.12
C GLY A 55 6.57 0.09 9.32
N HIS A 56 7.44 0.58 8.43
CA HIS A 56 8.06 1.90 8.60
C HIS A 56 7.02 3.02 8.62
N SER A 57 6.09 3.03 7.65
CA SER A 57 5.00 4.01 7.59
C SER A 57 4.03 3.82 8.73
N SER A 58 3.61 2.57 9.03
CA SER A 58 2.73 2.26 10.18
C SER A 58 3.28 2.79 11.50
N VAL A 59 4.57 2.55 11.79
CA VAL A 59 5.24 3.03 13.03
C VAL A 59 5.37 4.55 13.04
N TRP A 60 5.57 5.16 11.89
CA TRP A 60 5.65 6.62 11.81
C TRP A 60 4.27 7.25 12.03
N PHE A 61 3.20 6.70 11.41
CA PHE A 61 1.83 7.14 11.60
C PHE A 61 1.33 6.95 13.03
N SER A 62 1.64 5.81 13.68
CA SER A 62 1.15 5.50 15.04
C SER A 62 1.54 6.51 16.11
N LYS A 63 2.57 7.33 15.85
CA LYS A 63 3.01 8.41 16.71
C LYS A 63 2.24 9.72 16.50
N LYS A 64 1.32 9.77 15.54
CA LYS A 64 0.69 11.01 15.04
C LYS A 64 -0.83 10.91 14.89
N VAL A 65 -1.37 9.69 14.84
CA VAL A 65 -2.79 9.41 14.72
C VAL A 65 -3.26 8.52 15.88
N GLN A 66 -4.55 8.43 16.11
CA GLN A 66 -5.09 7.64 17.22
C GLN A 66 -4.89 6.14 17.01
N LYS A 67 -5.04 5.65 15.77
CA LYS A 67 -4.96 4.23 15.46
C LYS A 67 -4.44 3.99 14.03
N VAL A 68 -3.57 3.00 13.89
CA VAL A 68 -3.13 2.45 12.60
C VAL A 68 -3.55 1.00 12.51
N THR A 69 -4.22 0.62 11.42
CA THR A 69 -4.41 -0.79 11.05
C THR A 69 -3.36 -1.15 10.02
N ALA A 70 -2.42 -2.01 10.39
CA ALA A 70 -1.33 -2.46 9.52
C ALA A 70 -1.69 -3.83 8.95
N LEU A 71 -1.94 -3.90 7.65
CA LEU A 71 -2.37 -5.10 6.94
C LEU A 71 -1.27 -5.59 6.00
N ASP A 72 -0.88 -6.87 6.14
CA ASP A 72 0.07 -7.51 5.23
C ASP A 72 -0.15 -9.03 5.21
N PRO A 73 -0.08 -9.73 4.07
CA PRO A 73 -0.21 -11.19 4.02
C PRO A 73 0.99 -11.94 4.64
N SER A 74 2.13 -11.28 4.82
CA SER A 74 3.31 -11.87 5.47
C SER A 74 3.20 -11.80 6.99
N ILE A 75 3.16 -12.97 7.65
CA ILE A 75 3.13 -13.04 9.11
C ILE A 75 4.40 -12.44 9.74
N LYS A 76 5.56 -12.59 9.09
CA LYS A 76 6.81 -12.01 9.62
C LYS A 76 6.81 -10.49 9.61
N MET A 77 6.11 -9.88 8.63
CA MET A 77 5.97 -8.43 8.57
C MET A 77 5.05 -7.91 9.67
N THR A 78 3.88 -8.51 9.84
CA THR A 78 2.90 -8.09 10.88
C THR A 78 3.41 -8.37 12.29
N ASP A 79 4.03 -9.53 12.54
CA ASP A 79 4.58 -9.91 13.85
C ASP A 79 5.62 -8.91 14.38
N LYS A 80 6.38 -8.29 13.49
CA LYS A 80 7.40 -7.30 13.89
C LYS A 80 6.83 -6.09 14.62
N ILE A 81 5.60 -5.69 14.30
CA ILE A 81 5.01 -4.45 14.79
C ILE A 81 3.74 -4.67 15.64
N LYS A 82 3.29 -5.92 15.83
CA LYS A 82 2.00 -6.24 16.46
C LYS A 82 1.86 -5.78 17.91
N PHE A 83 2.96 -5.57 18.62
CA PHE A 83 2.94 -5.14 20.02
C PHE A 83 3.26 -3.66 20.21
N LEU A 84 3.39 -2.90 19.11
CA LEU A 84 3.64 -1.47 19.19
C LEU A 84 2.34 -0.71 19.51
N PRO A 85 2.42 0.36 20.31
CA PRO A 85 1.25 1.13 20.70
C PRO A 85 0.57 1.77 19.47
N ASN A 86 -0.75 1.85 19.54
CA ASN A 86 -1.63 2.42 18.51
C ASN A 86 -1.58 1.68 17.16
N ILE A 87 -1.00 0.48 17.08
CA ILE A 87 -1.00 -0.37 15.89
C ILE A 87 -1.84 -1.61 16.14
N ASN A 88 -2.81 -1.84 15.26
CA ASN A 88 -3.54 -3.10 15.13
C ASN A 88 -3.05 -3.81 13.88
N THR A 89 -2.51 -5.02 14.00
CA THR A 89 -2.01 -5.78 12.84
C THR A 89 -3.04 -6.81 12.39
N ILE A 90 -3.18 -6.96 11.07
CA ILE A 90 -3.99 -8.00 10.44
C ILE A 90 -3.11 -8.74 9.44
N THR A 91 -2.93 -10.05 9.67
CA THR A 91 -2.18 -10.90 8.73
C THR A 91 -3.15 -11.47 7.70
N ALA A 92 -3.37 -10.73 6.63
CA ALA A 92 -4.27 -11.10 5.54
C ALA A 92 -3.97 -10.30 4.27
N SER A 93 -4.50 -10.75 3.13
CA SER A 93 -4.61 -9.93 1.93
C SER A 93 -5.72 -8.90 2.06
N ILE A 94 -5.56 -7.73 1.43
CA ILE A 94 -6.66 -6.74 1.30
C ILE A 94 -7.91 -7.35 0.63
N LEU A 95 -7.74 -8.37 -0.20
CA LEU A 95 -8.83 -9.06 -0.89
C LEU A 95 -9.62 -10.04 0.01
N SER A 96 -9.18 -10.24 1.24
CA SER A 96 -9.78 -11.17 2.22
C SER A 96 -10.37 -10.47 3.44
N VAL A 97 -10.41 -9.13 3.42
CA VAL A 97 -10.98 -8.31 4.50
C VAL A 97 -12.06 -7.38 3.98
N GLU A 98 -12.97 -7.01 4.85
CA GLU A 98 -14.03 -6.03 4.58
C GLU A 98 -14.02 -4.96 5.68
N PHE A 99 -14.11 -3.70 5.25
CA PHE A 99 -14.23 -2.55 6.14
C PHE A 99 -15.23 -1.57 5.54
N HIS A 100 -16.00 -0.88 6.37
CA HIS A 100 -16.99 0.10 5.91
C HIS A 100 -16.81 1.42 6.68
N GLU A 101 -16.37 2.47 5.98
CA GLU A 101 -16.31 3.86 6.45
C GLU A 101 -15.65 4.08 7.82
N ILE A 102 -14.57 3.38 8.11
CA ILE A 102 -13.91 3.44 9.42
C ILE A 102 -12.57 4.18 9.40
N PHE A 103 -11.95 4.37 8.21
CA PHE A 103 -10.64 5.00 8.11
C PHE A 103 -10.74 6.42 7.56
N SER A 104 -10.02 7.36 8.17
CA SER A 104 -9.83 8.71 7.63
C SER A 104 -8.83 8.70 6.47
N GLY A 105 -7.92 7.72 6.44
CA GLY A 105 -6.95 7.58 5.38
C GLY A 105 -6.53 6.14 5.11
N ALA A 106 -6.21 5.86 3.85
CA ALA A 106 -5.66 4.59 3.40
C ALA A 106 -4.31 4.82 2.70
N TRP A 107 -3.31 4.06 3.10
CA TRP A 107 -1.95 4.13 2.59
C TRP A 107 -1.59 2.80 1.93
N ALA A 108 -1.29 2.79 0.63
CA ALA A 108 -0.82 1.62 -0.10
C ALA A 108 0.47 1.96 -0.86
N SER A 109 1.60 1.71 -0.22
CA SER A 109 2.91 2.09 -0.77
C SER A 109 3.60 0.90 -1.39
N PHE A 110 3.54 0.79 -2.72
CA PHE A 110 4.19 -0.28 -3.51
C PHE A 110 3.75 -1.70 -3.14
N SER A 111 2.54 -1.87 -2.63
CA SER A 111 1.96 -3.15 -2.25
C SER A 111 1.02 -3.72 -3.32
N LEU A 112 0.10 -2.92 -3.84
CA LEU A 112 -0.92 -3.39 -4.79
C LEU A 112 -0.33 -3.87 -6.12
N GLN A 113 0.87 -3.44 -6.49
CA GLN A 113 1.58 -3.89 -7.69
C GLN A 113 1.92 -5.38 -7.71
N HIS A 114 1.79 -6.08 -6.58
CA HIS A 114 1.97 -7.52 -6.45
C HIS A 114 0.68 -8.32 -6.64
N LEU A 115 -0.40 -7.65 -7.00
CA LEU A 115 -1.69 -8.24 -7.37
C LEU A 115 -1.89 -8.18 -8.90
N GLU A 116 -2.62 -9.14 -9.44
CA GLU A 116 -3.08 -9.07 -10.84
C GLU A 116 -3.97 -7.84 -11.07
N LYS A 117 -4.00 -7.30 -12.30
CA LYS A 117 -4.71 -6.05 -12.64
C LYS A 117 -6.17 -6.04 -12.15
N LYS A 118 -6.91 -7.15 -12.36
CA LYS A 118 -8.29 -7.29 -11.88
C LYS A 118 -8.42 -7.23 -10.36
N ASP A 119 -7.42 -7.76 -9.65
CA ASP A 119 -7.40 -7.80 -8.20
C ASP A 119 -6.92 -6.47 -7.60
N GLN A 120 -6.08 -5.71 -8.33
CA GLN A 120 -5.79 -4.32 -7.98
C GLN A 120 -7.06 -3.46 -7.99
N LYS A 121 -7.92 -3.58 -9.02
CA LYS A 121 -9.21 -2.86 -9.09
C LYS A 121 -10.13 -3.23 -7.92
N LYS A 122 -10.20 -4.53 -7.57
CA LYS A 122 -10.95 -4.98 -6.37
C LYS A 122 -10.40 -4.39 -5.08
N ALA A 123 -9.07 -4.43 -4.91
CA ALA A 123 -8.41 -3.86 -3.74
C ALA A 123 -8.69 -2.35 -3.60
N GLN A 124 -8.64 -1.60 -4.70
CA GLN A 124 -8.99 -0.18 -4.73
C GLN A 124 -10.46 0.06 -4.33
N ARG A 125 -11.40 -0.81 -4.77
CA ARG A 125 -12.81 -0.73 -4.37
C ARG A 125 -12.96 -1.00 -2.85
N ILE A 126 -12.33 -2.04 -2.32
CA ILE A 126 -12.34 -2.34 -0.88
C ILE A 126 -11.77 -1.16 -0.08
N ILE A 127 -10.68 -0.55 -0.57
CA ILE A 127 -10.10 0.64 0.05
C ILE A 127 -11.09 1.80 0.02
N TYR A 128 -11.76 2.06 -1.12
CA TYR A 128 -12.77 3.10 -1.24
C TYR A 128 -13.89 2.91 -0.21
N ASP A 129 -14.45 1.69 -0.12
CA ASP A 129 -15.54 1.36 0.79
C ASP A 129 -15.11 1.48 2.27
N SER A 130 -13.83 1.23 2.58
CA SER A 130 -13.27 1.33 3.92
C SER A 130 -13.06 2.76 4.41
N LEU A 131 -12.97 3.72 3.50
CA LEU A 131 -12.76 5.13 3.83
C LEU A 131 -14.05 5.82 4.24
N LYS A 132 -13.97 6.71 5.21
CA LYS A 132 -15.01 7.68 5.53
C LYS A 132 -15.25 8.63 4.36
N PRO A 133 -16.40 9.33 4.28
CA PRO A 133 -16.56 10.46 3.38
C PRO A 133 -15.39 11.44 3.51
N HIS A 134 -14.89 11.94 2.41
CA HIS A 134 -13.68 12.79 2.31
C HIS A 134 -12.37 12.15 2.78
N GLY A 135 -12.36 10.84 3.00
CA GLY A 135 -11.15 10.09 3.34
C GLY A 135 -10.11 10.11 2.21
N LEU A 136 -8.85 10.14 2.59
CA LEU A 136 -7.72 10.24 1.65
C LEU A 136 -7.14 8.86 1.35
N PHE A 137 -6.88 8.59 0.07
CA PHE A 137 -6.15 7.42 -0.39
C PHE A 137 -4.82 7.81 -1.03
N TYR A 138 -3.73 7.23 -0.57
CA TYR A 138 -2.43 7.28 -1.24
C TYR A 138 -2.10 5.93 -1.87
N LEU A 139 -1.71 5.96 -3.15
CA LEU A 139 -1.23 4.82 -3.91
C LEU A 139 0.16 5.10 -4.47
N GLY A 140 1.15 4.33 -4.02
CA GLY A 140 2.46 4.22 -4.65
C GLY A 140 2.52 2.95 -5.50
N ILE A 141 2.87 3.05 -6.80
CA ILE A 141 2.89 1.92 -7.71
C ILE A 141 3.92 2.12 -8.83
N HIS A 142 4.46 1.03 -9.38
CA HIS A 142 5.32 1.09 -10.57
C HIS A 142 4.51 1.53 -11.79
N LYS A 143 5.10 2.41 -12.61
CA LYS A 143 4.57 2.78 -13.93
C LYS A 143 5.13 1.84 -14.99
N GLY A 144 4.28 1.34 -15.89
CA GLY A 144 4.65 0.47 -17.01
C GLY A 144 3.46 -0.27 -17.60
N GLU A 145 3.70 -0.99 -18.69
CA GLU A 145 2.65 -1.65 -19.47
C GLU A 145 2.56 -3.16 -19.22
N HIS A 146 3.70 -3.80 -18.97
CA HIS A 146 3.78 -5.26 -18.93
C HIS A 146 4.07 -5.79 -17.53
N SER A 147 3.30 -6.82 -17.15
CA SER A 147 3.56 -7.57 -15.92
C SER A 147 4.83 -8.41 -16.08
N TYR A 148 5.56 -8.57 -14.99
CA TYR A 148 6.77 -9.38 -14.98
C TYR A 148 7.01 -10.00 -13.59
N ARG A 149 7.84 -11.04 -13.56
CA ARG A 149 8.50 -11.49 -12.33
C ARG A 149 9.96 -11.06 -12.36
N ASP A 150 10.40 -10.52 -11.25
CA ASP A 150 11.82 -10.21 -11.11
C ASP A 150 12.66 -11.47 -10.85
N ASN A 151 14.00 -11.32 -10.84
CA ASN A 151 14.91 -12.45 -10.61
C ASN A 151 14.76 -13.09 -9.21
N LEU A 152 14.02 -12.44 -8.32
CA LEU A 152 13.75 -12.90 -6.95
C LEU A 152 12.38 -13.61 -6.85
N GLY A 153 11.66 -13.74 -7.97
CA GLY A 153 10.37 -14.42 -8.07
C GLY A 153 9.15 -13.57 -7.69
N ARG A 154 9.32 -12.25 -7.41
CA ARG A 154 8.20 -11.38 -7.07
C ARG A 154 7.43 -10.98 -8.32
N LEU A 155 6.10 -11.07 -8.23
CA LEU A 155 5.21 -10.55 -9.26
C LEU A 155 5.19 -9.01 -9.21
N TYR A 156 5.28 -8.38 -10.37
CA TYR A 156 5.05 -6.96 -10.57
C TYR A 156 4.04 -6.75 -11.71
N VAL A 157 2.99 -6.02 -11.41
CA VAL A 157 1.95 -5.60 -12.35
C VAL A 157 1.87 -4.08 -12.32
N PRO A 158 2.79 -3.42 -13.05
CA PRO A 158 2.82 -1.96 -13.15
C PRO A 158 1.57 -1.46 -13.88
N ARG A 159 1.33 -0.15 -13.84
CA ARG A 159 0.15 0.46 -14.43
C ARG A 159 0.50 1.58 -15.40
N ILE A 160 -0.27 1.68 -16.45
CA ILE A 160 -0.31 2.86 -17.32
C ILE A 160 -1.07 3.95 -16.55
N LYS A 161 -0.55 5.18 -16.58
CA LYS A 161 -1.10 6.30 -15.81
C LYS A 161 -2.56 6.56 -16.16
N GLU A 162 -2.86 6.71 -17.43
CA GLU A 162 -4.19 7.09 -17.95
C GLU A 162 -5.27 6.03 -17.63
N GLU A 163 -4.91 4.75 -17.72
CA GLU A 163 -5.81 3.65 -17.35
C GLU A 163 -6.10 3.64 -15.85
N LEU A 164 -5.08 3.86 -15.04
CA LEU A 164 -5.22 3.85 -13.58
C LEU A 164 -6.03 5.05 -13.09
N GLU A 165 -5.82 6.24 -13.68
CA GLU A 165 -6.63 7.43 -13.42
C GLU A 165 -8.11 7.18 -13.72
N SER A 166 -8.41 6.64 -14.91
CA SER A 166 -9.78 6.31 -15.33
C SER A 166 -10.44 5.31 -14.36
N GLU A 167 -9.71 4.27 -13.96
CA GLU A 167 -10.18 3.24 -13.03
C GLU A 167 -10.49 3.82 -11.63
N LEU A 168 -9.62 4.68 -11.10
CA LEU A 168 -9.83 5.32 -9.80
C LEU A 168 -11.06 6.24 -9.82
N VAL A 169 -11.25 7.01 -10.91
CA VAL A 169 -12.42 7.87 -11.09
C VAL A 169 -13.71 7.03 -11.22
N GLU A 170 -13.70 5.93 -11.97
CA GLU A 170 -14.84 4.99 -12.09
C GLU A 170 -15.22 4.38 -10.73
N ILE A 171 -14.26 4.14 -9.86
CA ILE A 171 -14.48 3.68 -8.49
C ILE A 171 -15.20 4.75 -7.64
N GLY A 172 -15.01 6.03 -7.94
CA GLY A 172 -15.60 7.16 -7.22
C GLY A 172 -14.58 8.09 -6.58
N PHE A 173 -13.28 7.83 -6.75
CA PHE A 173 -12.25 8.72 -6.25
C PHE A 173 -12.13 10.00 -7.08
N ARG A 174 -11.88 11.11 -6.41
CA ARG A 174 -11.38 12.34 -7.03
C ARG A 174 -9.86 12.38 -6.91
N ILE A 175 -9.18 12.44 -8.05
CA ILE A 175 -7.72 12.56 -8.06
C ILE A 175 -7.32 13.94 -7.54
N TRP A 176 -6.45 13.97 -6.52
CA TRP A 176 -5.91 15.20 -5.95
C TRP A 176 -4.56 15.55 -6.59
N ASP A 177 -3.65 14.59 -6.68
CA ASP A 177 -2.31 14.80 -7.22
C ASP A 177 -1.73 13.51 -7.76
N ILE A 178 -1.00 13.61 -8.88
CA ILE A 178 -0.20 12.51 -9.43
C ILE A 178 1.20 13.02 -9.74
N SER A 179 2.21 12.32 -9.25
CA SER A 179 3.59 12.58 -9.61
C SER A 179 4.29 11.30 -10.07
N ILE A 180 5.09 11.42 -11.13
CA ILE A 180 5.92 10.34 -11.68
C ILE A 180 7.37 10.65 -11.38
N LYS A 181 8.12 9.64 -10.91
CA LYS A 181 9.54 9.78 -10.58
C LYS A 181 10.33 8.60 -11.08
N LYS A 182 11.57 8.85 -11.49
CA LYS A 182 12.57 7.80 -11.71
C LYS A 182 13.10 7.32 -10.37
N SER A 183 13.30 6.02 -10.21
CA SER A 183 13.79 5.39 -9.00
C SER A 183 14.61 4.15 -9.33
N LEU A 184 15.16 3.50 -8.32
CA LEU A 184 15.81 2.21 -8.44
C LEU A 184 15.02 1.14 -7.68
N SER A 185 14.83 0.00 -8.33
CA SER A 185 14.22 -1.18 -7.70
C SER A 185 15.12 -1.75 -6.59
N PHE A 186 14.61 -2.73 -5.84
CA PHE A 186 15.40 -3.50 -4.86
C PHE A 186 16.63 -4.18 -5.49
N GLU A 187 16.56 -4.56 -6.77
CA GLU A 187 17.67 -5.08 -7.57
C GLU A 187 18.54 -4.00 -8.23
N LYS A 188 18.35 -2.72 -7.86
CA LYS A 188 19.05 -1.55 -8.42
C LYS A 188 18.81 -1.32 -9.93
N LYS A 189 17.73 -1.85 -10.50
CA LYS A 189 17.33 -1.59 -11.88
C LYS A 189 16.55 -0.28 -11.96
N PRO A 190 16.74 0.55 -13.02
CA PRO A 190 15.94 1.74 -13.23
C PRO A 190 14.46 1.40 -13.39
N ILE A 191 13.59 2.15 -12.71
CA ILE A 191 12.14 2.03 -12.78
C ILE A 191 11.49 3.42 -12.77
N GLU A 192 10.29 3.53 -13.31
CA GLU A 192 9.41 4.66 -13.07
C GLU A 192 8.36 4.29 -12.01
N ILE A 193 8.06 5.21 -11.13
CA ILE A 193 7.08 5.05 -10.06
C ILE A 193 6.08 6.20 -10.10
N MET A 194 4.83 5.89 -9.74
CA MET A 194 3.76 6.86 -9.58
C MET A 194 3.40 6.98 -8.10
N HIS A 195 3.16 8.22 -7.68
CA HIS A 195 2.57 8.56 -6.40
C HIS A 195 1.25 9.28 -6.68
N ILE A 196 0.16 8.71 -6.21
CA ILE A 196 -1.20 9.19 -6.48
C ILE A 196 -1.87 9.47 -5.14
N PHE A 197 -2.49 10.64 -5.02
CA PHE A 197 -3.33 11.02 -3.89
C PHE A 197 -4.75 11.20 -4.40
N CYS A 198 -5.71 10.52 -3.76
CA CYS A 198 -7.12 10.54 -4.12
C CYS A 198 -7.98 10.84 -2.91
N LEU A 199 -9.12 11.49 -3.11
CA LEU A 199 -10.13 11.73 -2.09
C LEU A 199 -11.38 10.89 -2.42
N LYS A 200 -11.99 10.30 -1.40
CA LYS A 200 -13.35 9.76 -1.49
C LYS A 200 -14.33 10.93 -1.52
N ASN A 201 -15.20 10.97 -2.53
CA ASN A 201 -16.29 11.94 -2.59
C ASN A 201 -17.37 11.65 -1.56
#